data_2be15a076d4ff32ddf62ac228da30a00
#
_entry.id   2be15a076d4ff32ddf62ac228da30a00
#
_cell.length_a   1.000
_cell.length_b   1.000
_cell.length_c   1.000
_cell.angle_alpha   90.00
_cell.angle_beta   90.00
_cell.angle_gamma   90.00
#
_symmetry.space_group_name_H-M   'P 1'
#
loop_
_entity.id
_entity.type
_entity.pdbx_description
1 polymer ?
#
loop_
_entity_poly.entity_id
_entity_poly.type
_entity_poly.pdbx_seq_one_letter_code
_entity_poly.pdbx_strand_id
1 'polypeptide(L)'
;MIKEPYEGPPTNITPEDCPLDEIINLGLSINQNYNCSKIAIIDCSKEERTFTFEEISNLSNAVSLGLLNCGIKQGDRVAILAKNCTEFLITLYGIFRIGAVAVPLNYKMSTTDIKFMLDDSKSKLVFCDDFTRQLLDDNLPIINFENDFQTFLINGDVVDVVHVNNIDDALILYTGGTTGYPKGVVISHANHLWVITRHRYKDCMWGPKRISLMSAPLYHMNGLSTMQGAISSHSTLVLLSEFETVKYIKTIEKHRVNSLYAVTPMIAMILNEKPLIDSANLSTIRAVHMASAPLSRKLLDTAKRYFPNAWITNSYGSTEAGPRIFGGHPDDIAIPELSVGCPIPEIPIRIVDGILQVKSPGMMVKYNNRPDLYEKFVTEDGYFITNDLFTVDEQGFYYFAGRADDMFKSGGNTVYPSKIEEILELNSKVMSACVLGIDDDIKGKKPYAFVIPNLDSVPTVEELKTYILENCPAYMLPREIWFVHSFPLTGPHKIDKKQLLELALINLSKSA
;
A
#
# COMPACT_ATOMS: atom_id res chain seq x y z
N MET A 1 -14.25 -19.08 -27.54
CA MET A 1 -13.40 -20.06 -26.85
C MET A 1 -13.29 -19.58 -25.42
N ILE A 2 -13.95 -20.26 -24.51
CA ILE A 2 -13.83 -20.04 -23.08
C ILE A 2 -12.39 -20.44 -22.74
N LYS A 3 -11.53 -19.47 -22.41
CA LYS A 3 -10.19 -19.74 -21.91
C LYS A 3 -10.36 -20.46 -20.59
N GLU A 4 -9.77 -21.63 -20.44
CA GLU A 4 -9.72 -22.34 -19.18
C GLU A 4 -9.23 -21.40 -18.09
N PRO A 5 -9.83 -21.44 -16.90
CA PRO A 5 -9.34 -20.66 -15.77
C PRO A 5 -7.88 -21.01 -15.57
N TYR A 6 -7.03 -20.01 -15.38
CA TYR A 6 -5.63 -20.21 -15.05
C TYR A 6 -5.56 -20.99 -13.74
N GLU A 7 -5.37 -22.29 -13.85
CA GLU A 7 -4.88 -23.09 -12.74
C GLU A 7 -3.47 -22.59 -12.46
N GLY A 8 -3.31 -21.77 -11.42
CA GLY A 8 -2.00 -21.53 -10.84
C GLY A 8 -1.32 -22.88 -10.61
N PRO A 9 0.03 -22.95 -10.65
CA PRO A 9 0.70 -24.21 -10.37
C PRO A 9 0.12 -24.74 -9.05
N PRO A 10 -0.24 -26.04 -8.98
CA PRO A 10 -0.71 -26.62 -7.76
C PRO A 10 0.31 -26.22 -6.68
N THR A 11 -0.12 -25.52 -5.69
CA THR A 11 0.68 -25.20 -4.52
C THR A 11 0.77 -26.51 -3.74
N ASN A 12 1.63 -27.41 -4.18
CA ASN A 12 2.02 -28.59 -3.41
C ASN A 12 2.92 -28.19 -2.23
N ILE A 13 2.82 -26.95 -1.78
CA ILE A 13 3.35 -26.52 -0.49
C ILE A 13 2.22 -26.76 0.50
N THR A 14 2.24 -27.92 1.11
CA THR A 14 1.36 -28.24 2.22
C THR A 14 1.74 -27.39 3.43
N PRO A 15 0.83 -27.19 4.39
CA PRO A 15 1.16 -26.60 5.70
C PRO A 15 2.36 -27.26 6.38
N GLU A 16 2.56 -28.57 6.10
CA GLU A 16 3.66 -29.38 6.62
C GLU A 16 5.04 -28.97 6.03
N ASP A 17 5.08 -28.43 4.81
CA ASP A 17 6.33 -27.98 4.17
C ASP A 17 6.80 -26.61 4.70
N CYS A 18 5.99 -25.92 5.48
CA CYS A 18 6.32 -24.60 6.02
C CYS A 18 5.52 -24.29 7.29
N PRO A 19 5.99 -24.72 8.46
CA PRO A 19 5.32 -24.49 9.74
C PRO A 19 5.47 -23.03 10.19
N LEU A 20 4.86 -22.08 9.46
CA LEU A 20 4.76 -20.69 9.94
C LEU A 20 3.76 -20.55 11.09
N ASP A 21 2.87 -21.52 11.26
CA ASP A 21 1.93 -21.55 12.39
C ASP A 21 2.64 -21.75 13.74
N GLU A 22 3.88 -22.25 13.71
CA GLU A 22 4.75 -22.37 14.89
C GLU A 22 5.73 -21.18 15.05
N ILE A 23 5.83 -20.32 14.05
CA ILE A 23 6.73 -19.15 14.07
C ILE A 23 6.03 -18.00 14.76
N ILE A 24 6.59 -17.53 15.86
CA ILE A 24 6.10 -16.33 16.54
C ILE A 24 6.86 -15.07 16.11
N ASN A 25 8.14 -15.21 15.73
CA ASN A 25 9.00 -14.08 15.37
C ASN A 25 9.06 -13.86 13.85
N LEU A 26 8.72 -12.65 13.38
CA LEU A 26 8.78 -12.24 11.96
C LEU A 26 10.14 -12.44 11.30
N GLY A 27 11.22 -12.38 12.07
CA GLY A 27 12.58 -12.63 11.57
C GLY A 27 12.80 -14.03 11.01
N LEU A 28 11.95 -14.99 11.36
CA LEU A 28 11.97 -16.36 10.82
C LEU A 28 11.15 -16.54 9.56
N SER A 29 10.41 -15.53 9.13
CA SER A 29 9.55 -15.63 7.93
C SER A 29 10.34 -15.67 6.61
N ILE A 30 11.65 -15.44 6.64
CA ILE A 30 12.57 -15.84 5.57
C ILE A 30 12.79 -17.35 5.71
N ASN A 31 11.99 -18.13 5.01
CA ASN A 31 12.10 -19.59 5.08
C ASN A 31 13.34 -20.08 4.32
N GLN A 32 14.33 -20.59 5.05
CA GLN A 32 15.59 -21.11 4.50
C GLN A 32 15.47 -22.54 3.92
N ASN A 33 14.39 -23.26 4.24
CA ASN A 33 14.30 -24.69 3.94
C ASN A 33 13.89 -25.01 2.50
N TYR A 34 13.57 -24.00 1.70
CA TYR A 34 13.14 -24.17 0.31
C TYR A 34 14.13 -23.48 -0.63
N ASN A 35 14.85 -24.21 -1.43
CA ASN A 35 15.79 -23.76 -2.48
C ASN A 35 16.55 -22.45 -2.16
N CYS A 36 17.48 -22.51 -1.20
CA CYS A 36 18.26 -21.37 -0.69
C CYS A 36 19.03 -20.60 -1.78
N SER A 37 19.43 -21.28 -2.85
CA SER A 37 20.16 -20.70 -3.99
C SER A 37 19.27 -19.94 -4.99
N LYS A 38 17.93 -19.97 -4.81
CA LYS A 38 17.02 -19.22 -5.67
C LYS A 38 17.18 -17.71 -5.45
N ILE A 39 17.11 -16.95 -6.55
CA ILE A 39 17.08 -15.47 -6.49
C ILE A 39 15.80 -15.04 -5.78
N ALA A 40 15.97 -14.34 -4.66
CA ALA A 40 14.90 -13.72 -3.88
C ALA A 40 14.63 -12.29 -4.33
N ILE A 41 15.70 -11.52 -4.58
CA ILE A 41 15.59 -10.11 -4.98
C ILE A 41 16.46 -9.83 -6.19
N ILE A 42 15.90 -9.11 -7.15
CA ILE A 42 16.60 -8.37 -8.19
C ILE A 42 16.45 -6.89 -7.82
N ASP A 43 17.48 -6.32 -7.26
CA ASP A 43 17.50 -4.93 -6.81
C ASP A 43 17.88 -4.01 -7.97
N CYS A 44 16.92 -3.24 -8.44
CA CYS A 44 17.08 -2.21 -9.48
C CYS A 44 17.01 -0.79 -8.89
N SER A 45 17.24 -0.64 -7.59
CA SER A 45 17.18 0.66 -6.92
C SER A 45 18.29 1.61 -7.39
N LYS A 46 19.48 1.06 -7.62
CA LYS A 46 20.68 1.72 -8.19
C LYS A 46 21.21 0.87 -9.36
N GLU A 47 22.48 0.47 -9.28
CA GLU A 47 23.02 -0.57 -10.14
C GLU A 47 22.34 -1.89 -9.80
N GLU A 48 22.05 -2.69 -10.83
CA GLU A 48 21.32 -3.93 -10.66
C GLU A 48 22.16 -4.95 -9.89
N ARG A 49 21.59 -5.48 -8.80
CA ARG A 49 22.19 -6.52 -7.95
C ARG A 49 21.18 -7.65 -7.76
N THR A 50 21.65 -8.85 -7.59
CA THR A 50 20.81 -10.02 -7.29
C THR A 50 21.20 -10.60 -5.94
N PHE A 51 20.19 -11.06 -5.20
CA PHE A 51 20.38 -11.70 -3.89
C PHE A 51 19.55 -12.98 -3.83
N THR A 52 20.16 -14.05 -3.38
CA THR A 52 19.48 -15.33 -3.09
C THR A 52 18.79 -15.25 -1.72
N PHE A 53 17.90 -16.22 -1.44
CA PHE A 53 17.27 -16.35 -0.12
C PHE A 53 18.32 -16.59 0.97
N GLU A 54 19.36 -17.35 0.69
CA GLU A 54 20.47 -17.60 1.62
C GLU A 54 21.22 -16.30 1.95
N GLU A 55 21.60 -15.52 0.93
CA GLU A 55 22.30 -14.24 1.12
C GLU A 55 21.47 -13.26 1.95
N ILE A 56 20.16 -13.14 1.66
CA ILE A 56 19.27 -12.27 2.45
C ILE A 56 19.23 -12.71 3.90
N SER A 57 19.13 -14.02 4.16
CA SER A 57 19.10 -14.55 5.52
C SER A 57 20.41 -14.29 6.26
N ASN A 58 21.55 -14.54 5.61
CA ASN A 58 22.88 -14.32 6.19
C ASN A 58 23.13 -12.83 6.47
N LEU A 59 22.77 -11.96 5.55
CA LEU A 59 22.89 -10.51 5.74
C LEU A 59 21.97 -10.00 6.86
N SER A 60 20.74 -10.52 6.95
CA SER A 60 19.82 -10.18 8.04
C SER A 60 20.38 -10.63 9.40
N ASN A 61 21.06 -11.78 9.46
CA ASN A 61 21.76 -12.23 10.66
C ASN A 61 22.93 -11.29 11.01
N ALA A 62 23.73 -10.88 10.03
CA ALA A 62 24.83 -9.95 10.22
C ALA A 62 24.34 -8.59 10.75
N VAL A 63 23.17 -8.11 10.28
CA VAL A 63 22.50 -6.92 10.84
C VAL A 63 22.11 -7.15 12.30
N SER A 64 21.56 -8.32 12.65
CA SER A 64 21.19 -8.66 14.04
C SER A 64 22.39 -8.56 14.97
N LEU A 65 23.52 -9.12 14.57
CA LEU A 65 24.79 -9.04 15.34
C LEU A 65 25.28 -7.59 15.48
N GLY A 66 25.22 -6.80 14.42
CA GLY A 66 25.54 -5.37 14.45
C GLY A 66 24.66 -4.59 15.43
N LEU A 67 23.34 -4.85 15.43
CA LEU A 67 22.39 -4.22 16.34
C LEU A 67 22.69 -4.59 17.81
N LEU A 68 22.95 -5.86 18.09
CA LEU A 68 23.32 -6.33 19.43
C LEU A 68 24.63 -5.68 19.91
N ASN A 69 25.62 -5.54 19.02
CA ASN A 69 26.87 -4.86 19.33
C ASN A 69 26.67 -3.36 19.62
N CYS A 70 25.67 -2.73 19.01
CA CYS A 70 25.26 -1.35 19.34
C CYS A 70 24.40 -1.27 20.62
N GLY A 71 24.19 -2.37 21.33
CA GLY A 71 23.40 -2.41 22.57
C GLY A 71 21.89 -2.37 22.38
N ILE A 72 21.39 -2.59 21.17
CA ILE A 72 19.95 -2.71 20.88
C ILE A 72 19.44 -4.03 21.48
N LYS A 73 18.29 -3.97 22.13
CA LYS A 73 17.65 -5.08 22.85
C LYS A 73 16.23 -5.30 22.37
N GLN A 74 15.64 -6.43 22.76
CA GLN A 74 14.22 -6.72 22.55
C GLN A 74 13.36 -5.54 23.02
N GLY A 75 12.37 -5.15 22.20
CA GLY A 75 11.47 -4.03 22.45
C GLY A 75 12.07 -2.64 22.17
N ASP A 76 13.36 -2.52 21.85
CA ASP A 76 13.94 -1.25 21.42
C ASP A 76 13.49 -0.90 20.00
N ARG A 77 13.27 0.39 19.73
CA ARG A 77 12.85 0.87 18.41
C ARG A 77 14.05 1.26 17.59
N VAL A 78 14.06 0.79 16.34
CA VAL A 78 15.08 1.10 15.33
C VAL A 78 14.40 1.66 14.10
N ALA A 79 14.72 2.90 13.74
CA ALA A 79 14.11 3.55 12.59
C ALA A 79 14.85 3.20 11.29
N ILE A 80 14.09 3.22 10.18
CA ILE A 80 14.61 3.10 8.81
C ILE A 80 14.03 4.26 8.00
N LEU A 81 14.87 5.18 7.56
CA LEU A 81 14.52 6.34 6.76
C LEU A 81 15.28 6.26 5.42
N ALA A 82 14.75 5.52 4.47
CA ALA A 82 15.42 5.29 3.19
C ALA A 82 14.40 5.04 2.07
N LYS A 83 14.85 5.20 0.82
CA LYS A 83 14.15 4.67 -0.35
C LYS A 83 14.19 3.14 -0.36
N ASN A 84 13.37 2.52 -1.21
CA ASN A 84 13.41 1.07 -1.36
C ASN A 84 14.78 0.59 -1.84
N CYS A 85 15.37 -0.35 -1.11
CA CYS A 85 16.62 -1.03 -1.45
C CYS A 85 16.68 -2.37 -0.70
N THR A 86 17.60 -3.25 -1.06
CA THR A 86 17.76 -4.53 -0.36
C THR A 86 18.24 -4.33 1.07
N GLU A 87 19.07 -3.33 1.34
CA GLU A 87 19.54 -2.96 2.67
C GLU A 87 18.38 -2.67 3.64
N PHE A 88 17.31 -2.01 3.14
CA PHE A 88 16.10 -1.78 3.94
C PHE A 88 15.46 -3.11 4.39
N LEU A 89 15.32 -4.05 3.45
CA LEU A 89 14.70 -5.34 3.73
C LEU A 89 15.53 -6.17 4.72
N ILE A 90 16.83 -6.32 4.49
CA ILE A 90 17.68 -7.11 5.38
C ILE A 90 17.78 -6.49 6.79
N THR A 91 17.77 -5.16 6.87
CA THR A 91 17.72 -4.43 8.14
C THR A 91 16.42 -4.71 8.89
N LEU A 92 15.29 -4.66 8.19
CA LEU A 92 13.99 -4.97 8.77
C LEU A 92 13.96 -6.37 9.42
N TYR A 93 14.44 -7.38 8.68
CA TYR A 93 14.49 -8.75 9.20
C TYR A 93 15.51 -8.91 10.35
N GLY A 94 16.64 -8.21 10.28
CA GLY A 94 17.62 -8.19 11.35
C GLY A 94 17.06 -7.60 12.64
N ILE A 95 16.25 -6.54 12.56
CA ILE A 95 15.55 -5.95 13.71
C ILE A 95 14.57 -6.96 14.32
N PHE A 96 13.77 -7.64 13.50
CA PHE A 96 12.81 -8.62 13.98
C PHE A 96 13.47 -9.81 14.68
N ARG A 97 14.59 -10.32 14.16
CA ARG A 97 15.29 -11.49 14.73
C ARG A 97 15.65 -11.28 16.18
N ILE A 98 16.05 -10.08 16.59
CA ILE A 98 16.39 -9.75 17.98
C ILE A 98 15.19 -9.27 18.81
N GLY A 99 13.96 -9.36 18.28
CA GLY A 99 12.76 -8.89 18.96
C GLY A 99 12.68 -7.37 19.15
N ALA A 100 13.46 -6.60 18.39
CA ALA A 100 13.37 -5.15 18.35
C ALA A 100 12.21 -4.71 17.45
N VAL A 101 11.80 -3.46 17.58
CA VAL A 101 10.64 -2.89 16.86
C VAL A 101 11.14 -2.04 15.70
N ALA A 102 10.75 -2.38 14.48
CA ALA A 102 11.08 -1.60 13.31
C ALA A 102 10.16 -0.39 13.18
N VAL A 103 10.74 0.76 12.83
CA VAL A 103 10.04 2.03 12.61
C VAL A 103 10.37 2.56 11.21
N PRO A 104 9.73 2.02 10.16
CA PRO A 104 9.88 2.54 8.81
C PRO A 104 9.28 3.95 8.69
N LEU A 105 10.09 4.92 8.25
CA LEU A 105 9.69 6.33 8.18
C LEU A 105 9.51 6.81 6.75
N ASN A 106 8.49 7.62 6.53
CA ASN A 106 8.23 8.23 5.24
C ASN A 106 9.17 9.42 4.99
N TYR A 107 10.15 9.25 4.11
CA TYR A 107 11.14 10.27 3.77
C TYR A 107 10.57 11.47 2.97
N LYS A 108 9.32 11.40 2.52
CA LYS A 108 8.62 12.51 1.85
C LYS A 108 7.92 13.46 2.82
N MET A 109 7.95 13.15 4.11
CA MET A 109 7.44 14.03 5.15
C MET A 109 8.42 15.18 5.43
N SER A 110 7.91 16.23 6.09
CA SER A 110 8.77 17.33 6.51
C SER A 110 9.82 16.88 7.53
N THR A 111 10.94 17.58 7.63
CA THR A 111 11.95 17.32 8.66
C THR A 111 11.36 17.43 10.08
N THR A 112 10.39 18.31 10.29
CA THR A 112 9.66 18.44 11.56
C THR A 112 8.86 17.18 11.87
N ASP A 113 8.16 16.61 10.88
CA ASP A 113 7.39 15.38 11.06
C ASP A 113 8.32 14.17 11.29
N ILE A 114 9.44 14.10 10.55
CA ILE A 114 10.45 13.03 10.73
C ILE A 114 11.01 13.08 12.14
N LYS A 115 11.38 14.27 12.63
CA LYS A 115 11.85 14.44 14.00
C LYS A 115 10.77 14.04 15.01
N PHE A 116 9.54 14.50 14.81
CA PHE A 116 8.42 14.08 15.65
C PHE A 116 8.27 12.54 15.71
N MET A 117 8.34 11.86 14.56
CA MET A 117 8.19 10.40 14.51
C MET A 117 9.35 9.67 15.23
N LEU A 118 10.58 10.16 15.13
CA LEU A 118 11.73 9.64 15.86
C LEU A 118 11.58 9.82 17.37
N ASP A 119 11.15 11.00 17.82
CA ASP A 119 10.93 11.32 19.23
C ASP A 119 9.73 10.53 19.80
N ASP A 120 8.61 10.47 19.08
CA ASP A 120 7.39 9.74 19.49
C ASP A 120 7.65 8.23 19.59
N SER A 121 8.36 7.65 18.63
CA SER A 121 8.74 6.23 18.67
C SER A 121 9.84 5.94 19.70
N LYS A 122 10.57 6.96 20.18
CA LYS A 122 11.77 6.82 21.00
C LYS A 122 12.79 5.88 20.34
N SER A 123 13.02 6.06 19.04
CA SER A 123 14.00 5.28 18.29
C SER A 123 15.40 5.48 18.86
N LYS A 124 16.16 4.40 19.01
CA LYS A 124 17.52 4.43 19.57
C LYS A 124 18.62 4.49 18.52
N LEU A 125 18.30 4.10 17.28
CA LEU A 125 19.20 4.08 16.15
C LEU A 125 18.37 4.30 14.88
N VAL A 126 18.95 4.93 13.88
CA VAL A 126 18.31 5.13 12.58
C VAL A 126 19.23 4.66 11.46
N PHE A 127 18.69 3.87 10.54
CA PHE A 127 19.30 3.57 9.23
C PHE A 127 18.80 4.56 8.20
N CYS A 128 19.68 5.05 7.33
CA CYS A 128 19.31 5.95 6.24
C CYS A 128 20.11 5.64 4.98
N ASP A 129 19.69 6.21 3.84
CA ASP A 129 20.48 6.29 2.62
C ASP A 129 21.08 7.71 2.45
N ASP A 130 21.96 7.90 1.48
CA ASP A 130 22.59 9.19 1.21
C ASP A 130 21.56 10.29 0.91
N PHE A 131 20.45 9.93 0.23
CA PHE A 131 19.40 10.88 -0.10
C PHE A 131 18.67 11.40 1.13
N THR A 132 18.41 10.52 2.10
CA THR A 132 17.64 10.86 3.30
C THR A 132 18.48 11.34 4.48
N ARG A 133 19.81 11.14 4.44
CA ARG A 133 20.74 11.57 5.48
C ARG A 133 20.59 13.04 5.86
N GLN A 134 20.35 13.91 4.89
CA GLN A 134 20.15 15.34 5.10
C GLN A 134 18.86 15.72 5.87
N LEU A 135 17.94 14.79 6.03
CA LEU A 135 16.68 14.97 6.78
C LEU A 135 16.83 14.68 8.27
N LEU A 136 18.02 14.18 8.68
CA LEU A 136 18.33 13.77 10.04
C LEU A 136 19.31 14.74 10.69
N ASP A 137 19.10 15.02 11.96
CA ASP A 137 20.11 15.64 12.83
C ASP A 137 20.98 14.55 13.48
N ASP A 138 22.08 14.94 14.15
CA ASP A 138 23.05 14.02 14.74
C ASP A 138 22.70 13.63 16.20
N ASN A 139 21.43 13.76 16.59
CA ASN A 139 21.00 13.47 17.96
C ASN A 139 20.88 11.97 18.25
N LEU A 140 20.84 11.12 17.23
CA LEU A 140 20.77 9.67 17.32
C LEU A 140 21.95 9.02 16.59
N PRO A 141 22.37 7.81 16.99
CA PRO A 141 23.27 7.01 16.17
C PRO A 141 22.66 6.75 14.79
N ILE A 142 23.43 7.03 13.74
CA ILE A 142 23.02 6.90 12.35
C ILE A 142 23.92 5.87 11.67
N ILE A 143 23.32 4.96 10.90
CA ILE A 143 23.99 4.02 10.00
C ILE A 143 23.55 4.32 8.58
N ASN A 144 24.46 4.84 7.77
CA ASN A 144 24.20 5.12 6.37
C ASN A 144 24.44 3.84 5.53
N PHE A 145 23.48 3.49 4.67
CA PHE A 145 23.53 2.27 3.85
C PHE A 145 24.68 2.27 2.85
N GLU A 146 25.10 3.42 2.36
CA GLU A 146 26.21 3.55 1.39
C GLU A 146 27.58 3.60 2.07
N ASN A 147 27.67 4.21 3.24
CA ASN A 147 28.95 4.55 3.84
C ASN A 147 29.32 3.67 5.04
N ASP A 148 28.36 3.32 5.89
CA ASP A 148 28.61 2.67 7.18
C ASP A 148 28.19 1.21 7.22
N PHE A 149 27.25 0.81 6.33
CA PHE A 149 26.55 -0.46 6.43
C PHE A 149 27.45 -1.67 6.38
N GLN A 150 28.46 -1.67 5.50
CA GLN A 150 29.40 -2.80 5.38
C GLN A 150 30.25 -2.99 6.64
N THR A 151 30.62 -1.91 7.31
CA THR A 151 31.37 -1.96 8.58
C THR A 151 30.48 -2.25 9.78
N PHE A 152 29.20 -1.94 9.67
CA PHE A 152 28.18 -2.26 10.68
C PHE A 152 27.84 -3.76 10.69
N LEU A 153 27.91 -4.44 9.55
CA LEU A 153 27.63 -5.87 9.44
C LEU A 153 28.69 -6.69 10.20
N ILE A 154 28.23 -7.53 11.12
CA ILE A 154 29.10 -8.45 11.84
C ILE A 154 28.82 -9.88 11.37
N ASN A 155 29.83 -10.53 10.81
CA ASN A 155 29.76 -11.94 10.45
C ASN A 155 30.02 -12.79 11.70
N GLY A 156 29.19 -13.78 11.94
CA GLY A 156 29.30 -14.66 13.09
C GLY A 156 28.27 -15.80 13.02
N ASP A 157 28.20 -16.56 14.09
CA ASP A 157 27.20 -17.61 14.22
C ASP A 157 25.79 -17.04 14.11
N VAL A 158 24.86 -17.90 13.70
CA VAL A 158 23.45 -17.50 13.59
C VAL A 158 22.95 -17.09 14.98
N VAL A 159 22.45 -15.85 15.07
CA VAL A 159 21.80 -15.37 16.30
C VAL A 159 20.59 -16.25 16.57
N ASP A 160 20.52 -16.83 17.76
CA ASP A 160 19.29 -17.46 18.22
C ASP A 160 18.17 -16.42 18.18
N VAL A 161 17.15 -16.71 17.40
CA VAL A 161 16.03 -15.78 17.22
C VAL A 161 15.34 -15.62 18.58
N VAL A 162 15.23 -14.38 19.02
CA VAL A 162 14.65 -14.07 20.33
C VAL A 162 13.20 -14.54 20.37
N HIS A 163 12.85 -15.27 21.44
CA HIS A 163 11.46 -15.63 21.68
C HIS A 163 10.64 -14.34 21.94
N VAL A 164 9.57 -14.16 21.18
CA VAL A 164 8.62 -13.07 21.35
C VAL A 164 7.24 -13.61 21.69
N ASN A 165 6.45 -12.84 22.42
CA ASN A 165 5.05 -13.17 22.66
C ASN A 165 4.16 -12.66 21.52
N ASN A 166 2.98 -13.22 21.40
CA ASN A 166 2.03 -12.84 20.34
C ASN A 166 1.69 -11.34 20.31
N ILE A 167 1.74 -10.68 21.47
CA ILE A 167 1.42 -9.26 21.64
C ILE A 167 2.64 -8.33 21.56
N ASP A 168 3.86 -8.87 21.46
CA ASP A 168 5.07 -8.05 21.41
C ASP A 168 5.07 -7.20 20.14
N ASP A 169 5.33 -5.89 20.29
CA ASP A 169 5.38 -4.93 19.21
C ASP A 169 6.50 -5.33 18.21
N ALA A 170 6.19 -5.33 16.92
CA ALA A 170 7.16 -5.61 15.85
C ALA A 170 7.39 -4.40 14.95
N LEU A 171 6.32 -3.63 14.69
CA LEU A 171 6.32 -2.52 13.75
C LEU A 171 5.59 -1.31 14.34
N ILE A 172 6.10 -0.11 14.05
CA ILE A 172 5.36 1.14 14.19
C ILE A 172 5.33 1.80 12.82
N LEU A 173 4.14 1.84 12.19
CA LEU A 173 3.93 2.49 10.90
C LEU A 173 3.19 3.80 11.09
N TYR A 174 3.79 4.92 10.70
CA TYR A 174 3.16 6.22 10.81
C TYR A 174 2.22 6.48 9.64
N THR A 175 0.97 6.86 9.96
CA THR A 175 -0.06 7.22 8.99
C THR A 175 -0.40 8.70 9.11
N GLY A 176 -0.78 9.33 7.99
CA GLY A 176 -1.26 10.72 7.98
C GLY A 176 -2.56 10.83 8.77
N GLY A 177 -2.68 11.89 9.56
CA GLY A 177 -3.90 12.20 10.32
C GLY A 177 -4.51 13.52 9.89
N THR A 178 -5.83 13.62 9.93
CA THR A 178 -6.58 14.89 9.76
C THR A 178 -6.33 15.88 10.91
N THR A 179 -5.67 15.45 11.98
CA THR A 179 -5.47 16.17 13.23
C THR A 179 -4.07 16.79 13.42
N GLY A 180 -3.27 16.89 12.35
CA GLY A 180 -1.94 17.53 12.37
C GLY A 180 -0.79 16.53 12.31
N TYR A 181 -0.31 16.00 13.45
CA TYR A 181 0.85 15.10 13.47
C TYR A 181 0.54 13.66 13.01
N PRO A 182 1.52 12.94 12.43
CA PRO A 182 1.40 11.53 12.08
C PRO A 182 1.05 10.65 13.28
N LYS A 183 0.29 9.57 13.05
CA LYS A 183 -0.12 8.61 14.08
C LYS A 183 0.66 7.31 13.90
N GLY A 184 1.38 6.86 14.93
CA GLY A 184 2.10 5.58 14.91
C GLY A 184 1.15 4.41 15.15
N VAL A 185 0.93 3.59 14.14
CA VAL A 185 0.14 2.35 14.22
C VAL A 185 1.06 1.23 14.64
N VAL A 186 0.81 0.63 15.80
CA VAL A 186 1.63 -0.45 16.37
C VAL A 186 1.05 -1.79 15.98
N ILE A 187 1.90 -2.66 15.42
CA ILE A 187 1.54 -4.00 14.95
C ILE A 187 2.45 -5.00 15.62
N SER A 188 1.88 -6.09 16.17
CA SER A 188 2.66 -7.15 16.80
C SER A 188 3.24 -8.13 15.79
N HIS A 189 4.19 -8.95 16.26
CA HIS A 189 4.72 -10.06 15.46
C HIS A 189 3.59 -10.98 14.97
N ALA A 190 2.69 -11.40 15.87
CA ALA A 190 1.60 -12.31 15.52
C ALA A 190 0.62 -11.71 14.51
N ASN A 191 0.20 -10.45 14.70
CA ASN A 191 -0.72 -9.80 13.76
C ASN A 191 -0.12 -9.73 12.34
N HIS A 192 1.15 -9.37 12.23
CA HIS A 192 1.78 -9.25 10.92
C HIS A 192 2.14 -10.61 10.31
N LEU A 193 2.53 -11.61 11.11
CA LEU A 193 2.69 -12.99 10.66
C LEU A 193 1.40 -13.53 10.05
N TRP A 194 0.26 -13.31 10.72
CA TRP A 194 -1.04 -13.68 10.18
C TRP A 194 -1.28 -13.06 8.79
N VAL A 195 -0.96 -11.78 8.61
CA VAL A 195 -1.09 -11.10 7.31
C VAL A 195 -0.26 -11.78 6.23
N ILE A 196 1.04 -12.01 6.45
CA ILE A 196 1.93 -12.56 5.43
C ILE A 196 1.72 -14.05 5.17
N THR A 197 1.25 -14.81 6.15
CA THR A 197 0.97 -16.25 6.00
C THR A 197 -0.33 -16.50 5.23
N ARG A 198 -1.35 -15.66 5.44
CA ARG A 198 -2.63 -15.79 4.73
C ARG A 198 -2.52 -15.68 3.22
N HIS A 199 -1.57 -14.91 2.74
CA HIS A 199 -1.28 -14.79 1.31
C HIS A 199 -0.78 -16.10 0.67
N ARG A 200 -0.35 -17.09 1.45
CA ARG A 200 0.18 -18.37 0.96
C ARG A 200 -0.89 -19.38 0.57
N TYR A 201 -2.02 -19.40 1.29
CA TYR A 201 -2.87 -20.60 1.33
C TYR A 201 -4.06 -20.63 0.37
N LYS A 202 -4.57 -19.52 -0.12
CA LYS A 202 -5.84 -19.58 -0.88
C LYS A 202 -5.88 -18.90 -2.26
N ASP A 203 -5.01 -17.94 -2.57
CA ASP A 203 -5.26 -17.12 -3.74
C ASP A 203 -4.16 -17.13 -4.81
N CYS A 204 -3.18 -18.03 -4.74
CA CYS A 204 -2.08 -18.15 -5.74
C CYS A 204 -1.42 -16.82 -6.14
N MET A 205 -1.58 -15.77 -5.31
CA MET A 205 -0.98 -14.47 -5.56
C MET A 205 0.54 -14.55 -5.57
N TRP A 206 1.07 -15.39 -4.69
CA TRP A 206 2.48 -15.60 -4.44
C TRP A 206 2.88 -17.04 -4.76
N GLY A 207 4.16 -17.29 -4.85
CA GLY A 207 4.71 -18.61 -5.00
C GLY A 207 6.01 -18.64 -5.81
N PRO A 208 6.73 -19.76 -5.81
CA PRO A 208 8.09 -19.84 -6.32
C PRO A 208 8.24 -19.54 -7.82
N LYS A 209 7.16 -19.56 -8.61
CA LYS A 209 7.18 -19.19 -10.03
C LYS A 209 6.84 -17.73 -10.29
N ARG A 210 6.52 -16.94 -9.25
CA ARG A 210 6.19 -15.53 -9.39
C ARG A 210 7.46 -14.68 -9.45
N ILE A 211 7.44 -13.73 -10.38
CA ILE A 211 8.41 -12.64 -10.51
C ILE A 211 7.59 -11.36 -10.35
N SER A 212 7.69 -10.75 -9.19
CA SER A 212 6.83 -9.65 -8.77
C SER A 212 7.58 -8.33 -8.86
N LEU A 213 7.01 -7.34 -9.54
CA LEU A 213 7.58 -6.00 -9.59
C LEU A 213 6.99 -5.13 -8.49
N MET A 214 7.88 -4.47 -7.74
CA MET A 214 7.52 -3.58 -6.67
C MET A 214 8.24 -2.24 -6.78
N SER A 215 7.46 -1.18 -6.65
CA SER A 215 7.94 0.20 -6.46
C SER A 215 7.14 0.93 -5.37
N ALA A 216 6.15 0.25 -4.78
CA ALA A 216 5.43 0.80 -3.63
C ALA A 216 6.40 0.98 -2.45
N PRO A 217 6.29 2.11 -1.70
CA PRO A 217 7.23 2.41 -0.62
C PRO A 217 7.18 1.37 0.51
N LEU A 218 8.35 0.89 0.94
CA LEU A 218 8.50 -0.10 2.02
C LEU A 218 8.15 0.47 3.41
N TYR A 219 8.07 1.79 3.55
CA TYR A 219 7.61 2.42 4.79
C TYR A 219 6.08 2.47 4.93
N HIS A 220 5.33 1.92 3.96
CA HIS A 220 3.88 1.75 4.04
C HIS A 220 3.48 0.29 4.11
N MET A 221 2.38 0.02 4.81
CA MET A 221 1.84 -1.33 4.98
C MET A 221 1.70 -2.08 3.64
N ASN A 222 1.21 -1.44 2.58
CA ASN A 222 1.04 -2.08 1.28
C ASN A 222 2.38 -2.58 0.72
N GLY A 223 3.39 -1.71 0.61
CA GLY A 223 4.72 -2.10 0.13
C GLY A 223 5.38 -3.13 1.04
N LEU A 224 5.31 -2.91 2.35
CA LEU A 224 5.91 -3.78 3.36
C LEU A 224 5.33 -5.19 3.33
N SER A 225 4.01 -5.34 3.44
CA SER A 225 3.35 -6.65 3.47
C SER A 225 3.47 -7.38 2.13
N THR A 226 3.47 -6.65 1.01
CA THR A 226 3.70 -7.20 -0.32
C THR A 226 5.10 -7.79 -0.44
N MET A 227 6.12 -7.06 -0.02
CA MET A 227 7.51 -7.51 -0.02
C MET A 227 7.68 -8.76 0.86
N GLN A 228 7.18 -8.72 2.08
CA GLN A 228 7.29 -9.84 3.00
C GLN A 228 6.48 -11.06 2.54
N GLY A 229 5.30 -10.84 1.93
CA GLY A 229 4.51 -11.90 1.29
C GLY A 229 5.27 -12.56 0.13
N ALA A 230 5.97 -11.78 -0.71
CA ALA A 230 6.81 -12.31 -1.78
C ALA A 230 7.96 -13.17 -1.22
N ILE A 231 8.68 -12.67 -0.23
CA ILE A 231 9.81 -13.39 0.40
C ILE A 231 9.32 -14.66 1.09
N SER A 232 8.28 -14.59 1.92
CA SER A 232 7.76 -15.73 2.66
C SER A 232 7.20 -16.84 1.78
N SER A 233 6.81 -16.54 0.55
CA SER A 233 6.28 -17.49 -0.44
C SER A 233 7.29 -17.89 -1.52
N HIS A 234 8.56 -17.53 -1.34
CA HIS A 234 9.65 -17.82 -2.30
C HIS A 234 9.43 -17.25 -3.71
N SER A 235 8.68 -16.16 -3.85
CA SER A 235 8.62 -15.38 -5.09
C SER A 235 9.93 -14.61 -5.31
N THR A 236 10.30 -14.37 -6.56
CA THR A 236 11.38 -13.42 -6.87
C THR A 236 10.80 -12.01 -6.89
N LEU A 237 11.39 -11.09 -6.14
CA LEU A 237 11.01 -9.69 -6.08
C LEU A 237 11.95 -8.86 -6.96
N VAL A 238 11.41 -8.13 -7.94
CA VAL A 238 12.13 -7.07 -8.66
C VAL A 238 11.82 -5.76 -7.97
N LEU A 239 12.83 -5.13 -7.36
CA LEU A 239 12.66 -3.98 -6.49
C LEU A 239 13.17 -2.70 -7.17
N LEU A 240 12.28 -1.70 -7.29
CA LEU A 240 12.62 -0.34 -7.69
C LEU A 240 12.69 0.58 -6.47
N SER A 241 13.59 1.55 -6.48
CA SER A 241 13.75 2.54 -5.41
C SER A 241 12.48 3.34 -5.16
N GLU A 242 11.81 3.71 -6.24
CA GLU A 242 10.55 4.45 -6.27
C GLU A 242 9.83 4.21 -7.59
N PHE A 243 8.58 4.67 -7.68
CA PHE A 243 7.81 4.56 -8.91
C PHE A 243 8.23 5.64 -9.92
N GLU A 244 8.63 5.19 -11.09
CA GLU A 244 8.87 6.00 -12.28
C GLU A 244 8.31 5.21 -13.47
N THR A 245 7.34 5.77 -14.18
CA THR A 245 6.52 5.07 -15.17
C THR A 245 7.33 4.39 -16.27
N VAL A 246 8.32 5.11 -16.85
CA VAL A 246 9.15 4.59 -17.95
C VAL A 246 10.04 3.43 -17.46
N LYS A 247 10.69 3.62 -16.30
CA LYS A 247 11.53 2.59 -15.68
C LYS A 247 10.70 1.36 -15.31
N TYR A 248 9.49 1.57 -14.80
CA TYR A 248 8.57 0.48 -14.42
C TYR A 248 8.22 -0.41 -15.64
N ILE A 249 7.79 0.21 -16.76
CA ILE A 249 7.43 -0.54 -17.98
C ILE A 249 8.65 -1.29 -18.55
N LYS A 250 9.81 -0.64 -18.64
CA LYS A 250 11.05 -1.30 -19.12
C LYS A 250 11.48 -2.46 -18.22
N THR A 251 11.27 -2.34 -16.92
CA THR A 251 11.61 -3.39 -15.94
C THR A 251 10.70 -4.61 -16.10
N ILE A 252 9.41 -4.42 -16.41
CA ILE A 252 8.50 -5.53 -16.72
C ILE A 252 9.07 -6.42 -17.85
N GLU A 253 9.47 -5.79 -18.94
CA GLU A 253 9.99 -6.50 -20.10
C GLU A 253 11.34 -7.16 -19.81
N LYS A 254 12.29 -6.38 -19.26
CA LYS A 254 13.66 -6.84 -18.98
C LYS A 254 13.69 -8.08 -18.10
N HIS A 255 12.91 -8.10 -17.03
CA HIS A 255 12.92 -9.18 -16.04
C HIS A 255 11.77 -10.18 -16.22
N ARG A 256 11.02 -10.08 -17.34
CA ARG A 256 9.89 -10.96 -17.64
C ARG A 256 8.93 -11.07 -16.44
N VAL A 257 8.64 -9.94 -15.82
CA VAL A 257 7.76 -9.84 -14.67
C VAL A 257 6.40 -10.45 -15.00
N ASN A 258 5.82 -11.21 -14.07
CA ASN A 258 4.52 -11.84 -14.27
C ASN A 258 3.46 -11.44 -13.24
N SER A 259 3.85 -10.64 -12.23
CA SER A 259 2.93 -10.16 -11.20
C SER A 259 3.23 -8.69 -10.87
N LEU A 260 2.23 -7.84 -10.97
CA LEU A 260 2.32 -6.40 -10.66
C LEU A 260 1.57 -6.10 -9.36
N TYR A 261 2.23 -5.38 -8.47
CA TYR A 261 1.63 -4.83 -7.26
C TYR A 261 1.76 -3.32 -7.31
N ALA A 262 0.61 -2.65 -7.43
CA ALA A 262 0.59 -1.21 -7.61
C ALA A 262 -0.65 -0.59 -6.94
N VAL A 263 -0.55 0.66 -6.56
CA VAL A 263 -1.75 1.44 -6.25
C VAL A 263 -2.45 1.82 -7.56
N THR A 264 -3.76 1.96 -7.52
CA THR A 264 -4.59 2.25 -8.70
C THR A 264 -4.06 3.41 -9.56
N PRO A 265 -3.63 4.57 -9.00
CA PRO A 265 -3.06 5.65 -9.80
C PRO A 265 -1.77 5.29 -10.55
N MET A 266 -0.94 4.40 -10.02
CA MET A 266 0.28 3.95 -10.71
C MET A 266 -0.08 3.19 -12.00
N ILE A 267 -1.07 2.29 -11.93
CA ILE A 267 -1.56 1.58 -13.12
C ILE A 267 -2.13 2.57 -14.14
N ALA A 268 -2.90 3.56 -13.70
CA ALA A 268 -3.41 4.60 -14.59
C ALA A 268 -2.27 5.36 -15.31
N MET A 269 -1.20 5.73 -14.60
CA MET A 269 -0.03 6.38 -15.19
C MET A 269 0.70 5.48 -16.20
N ILE A 270 0.88 4.20 -15.87
CA ILE A 270 1.50 3.22 -16.78
C ILE A 270 0.70 3.09 -18.07
N LEU A 271 -0.62 2.93 -17.97
CA LEU A 271 -1.52 2.76 -19.12
C LEU A 271 -1.67 4.04 -19.96
N ASN A 272 -1.26 5.18 -19.43
CA ASN A 272 -1.28 6.46 -20.12
C ASN A 272 -0.01 6.74 -20.95
N GLU A 273 1.09 6.02 -20.69
CA GLU A 273 2.34 6.08 -21.47
C GLU A 273 2.21 5.30 -22.79
N LYS A 274 1.19 5.68 -23.61
CA LYS A 274 0.79 4.93 -24.81
C LYS A 274 1.94 4.52 -25.74
N PRO A 275 2.86 5.41 -26.17
CA PRO A 275 3.91 5.01 -27.09
C PRO A 275 4.81 3.91 -26.54
N LEU A 276 5.06 3.94 -25.23
CA LEU A 276 5.93 2.97 -24.59
C LEU A 276 5.21 1.65 -24.30
N ILE A 277 3.99 1.72 -23.74
CA ILE A 277 3.24 0.53 -23.35
C ILE A 277 2.74 -0.25 -24.58
N ASP A 278 2.42 0.43 -25.69
CA ASP A 278 2.02 -0.19 -26.95
C ASP A 278 3.18 -0.97 -27.61
N SER A 279 4.43 -0.54 -27.37
CA SER A 279 5.63 -1.22 -27.89
C SER A 279 6.20 -2.28 -26.95
N ALA A 280 5.85 -2.25 -25.66
CA ALA A 280 6.40 -3.13 -24.65
C ALA A 280 5.84 -4.56 -24.73
N ASN A 281 6.67 -5.55 -24.48
CA ASN A 281 6.23 -6.95 -24.38
C ASN A 281 5.68 -7.26 -22.98
N LEU A 282 4.36 -7.13 -22.83
CA LEU A 282 3.62 -7.37 -21.58
C LEU A 282 3.04 -8.80 -21.50
N SER A 283 3.36 -9.67 -22.45
CA SER A 283 2.77 -11.01 -22.57
C SER A 283 3.06 -11.93 -21.39
N THR A 284 4.05 -11.61 -20.56
CA THR A 284 4.40 -12.38 -19.36
C THR A 284 3.49 -12.11 -18.17
N ILE A 285 2.75 -10.99 -18.15
CA ILE A 285 1.90 -10.59 -17.02
C ILE A 285 0.76 -11.60 -16.86
N ARG A 286 0.59 -12.08 -15.62
CA ARG A 286 -0.46 -13.05 -15.21
C ARG A 286 -1.30 -12.53 -14.06
N ALA A 287 -0.81 -11.55 -13.31
CA ALA A 287 -1.55 -10.94 -12.21
C ALA A 287 -1.28 -9.43 -12.14
N VAL A 288 -2.34 -8.65 -11.89
CA VAL A 288 -2.26 -7.21 -11.60
C VAL A 288 -3.09 -6.94 -10.35
N HIS A 289 -2.42 -6.62 -9.26
CA HIS A 289 -3.06 -6.34 -7.99
C HIS A 289 -3.11 -4.84 -7.78
N MET A 290 -4.33 -4.31 -7.76
CA MET A 290 -4.60 -2.91 -7.50
C MET A 290 -5.19 -2.75 -6.10
N ALA A 291 -4.70 -1.77 -5.35
CA ALA A 291 -5.15 -1.53 -3.99
C ALA A 291 -5.01 -0.04 -3.60
N SER A 292 -5.47 0.29 -2.40
CA SER A 292 -5.23 1.56 -1.69
C SER A 292 -5.88 2.81 -2.31
N ALA A 293 -6.56 2.69 -3.43
CA ALA A 293 -7.37 3.75 -4.05
C ALA A 293 -8.54 3.12 -4.85
N PRO A 294 -9.62 3.86 -5.08
CA PRO A 294 -10.75 3.37 -5.87
C PRO A 294 -10.34 2.94 -7.28
N LEU A 295 -10.98 1.90 -7.78
CA LEU A 295 -10.79 1.38 -9.14
C LEU A 295 -12.01 1.78 -9.99
N SER A 296 -11.81 2.60 -11.02
CA SER A 296 -12.87 2.95 -11.96
C SER A 296 -13.09 1.87 -13.02
N ARG A 297 -14.32 1.80 -13.55
CA ARG A 297 -14.68 0.92 -14.67
C ARG A 297 -13.74 1.10 -15.84
N LYS A 298 -13.49 2.34 -16.23
CA LYS A 298 -12.65 2.70 -17.38
C LYS A 298 -11.22 2.20 -17.22
N LEU A 299 -10.65 2.39 -16.03
CA LEU A 299 -9.28 1.93 -15.75
C LEU A 299 -9.22 0.40 -15.81
N LEU A 300 -10.22 -0.30 -15.25
CA LEU A 300 -10.31 -1.76 -15.31
C LEU A 300 -10.38 -2.25 -16.75
N ASP A 301 -11.25 -1.66 -17.59
CA ASP A 301 -11.42 -2.04 -19.00
C ASP A 301 -10.14 -1.77 -19.79
N THR A 302 -9.43 -0.68 -19.49
CA THR A 302 -8.16 -0.38 -20.11
C THR A 302 -7.08 -1.38 -19.67
N ALA A 303 -6.99 -1.69 -18.39
CA ALA A 303 -6.05 -2.69 -17.87
C ALA A 303 -6.29 -4.07 -18.49
N LYS A 304 -7.54 -4.50 -18.67
CA LYS A 304 -7.88 -5.76 -19.35
C LYS A 304 -7.41 -5.81 -20.81
N ARG A 305 -7.42 -4.69 -21.52
CA ARG A 305 -6.91 -4.63 -22.89
C ARG A 305 -5.39 -4.81 -22.97
N TYR A 306 -4.65 -4.18 -22.05
CA TYR A 306 -3.18 -4.27 -22.03
C TYR A 306 -2.67 -5.56 -21.37
N PHE A 307 -3.43 -6.12 -20.44
CA PHE A 307 -3.10 -7.34 -19.70
C PHE A 307 -4.14 -8.44 -19.91
N PRO A 308 -4.37 -8.88 -21.16
CA PRO A 308 -5.49 -9.79 -21.52
C PRO A 308 -5.40 -11.18 -20.88
N ASN A 309 -4.21 -11.57 -20.41
CA ASN A 309 -3.95 -12.85 -19.77
C ASN A 309 -3.80 -12.75 -18.25
N ALA A 310 -4.02 -11.54 -17.69
CA ALA A 310 -3.84 -11.32 -16.29
C ALA A 310 -5.14 -11.46 -15.50
N TRP A 311 -5.03 -12.03 -14.32
CA TRP A 311 -6.02 -11.87 -13.28
C TRP A 311 -5.85 -10.50 -12.62
N ILE A 312 -6.90 -9.67 -12.70
CA ILE A 312 -6.88 -8.32 -12.16
C ILE A 312 -7.70 -8.32 -10.88
N THR A 313 -7.11 -7.88 -9.77
CA THR A 313 -7.78 -7.81 -8.47
C THR A 313 -7.87 -6.38 -7.96
N ASN A 314 -8.98 -6.09 -7.28
CA ASN A 314 -9.20 -4.88 -6.52
C ASN A 314 -9.18 -5.26 -5.03
N SER A 315 -8.16 -4.80 -4.28
CA SER A 315 -7.96 -5.17 -2.89
C SER A 315 -8.20 -3.99 -1.96
N TYR A 316 -8.80 -4.25 -0.81
CA TYR A 316 -9.06 -3.26 0.22
C TYR A 316 -8.44 -3.66 1.55
N GLY A 317 -7.89 -2.67 2.25
CA GLY A 317 -7.35 -2.75 3.59
C GLY A 317 -6.77 -1.42 4.06
N SER A 318 -6.34 -1.39 5.30
CA SER A 318 -5.66 -0.23 5.90
C SER A 318 -4.50 -0.68 6.78
N THR A 319 -3.70 0.27 7.24
CA THR A 319 -2.63 -0.03 8.19
C THR A 319 -3.20 -0.51 9.53
N GLU A 320 -4.32 0.07 9.93
CA GLU A 320 -4.98 -0.22 11.21
C GLU A 320 -5.76 -1.54 11.22
N ALA A 321 -6.48 -1.85 10.13
CA ALA A 321 -7.32 -3.05 10.03
C ALA A 321 -6.59 -4.27 9.48
N GLY A 322 -5.42 -4.06 8.91
CA GLY A 322 -4.69 -5.02 8.08
C GLY A 322 -4.83 -4.73 6.58
N PRO A 323 -3.83 -5.11 5.77
CA PRO A 323 -3.73 -4.71 4.35
C PRO A 323 -4.72 -5.44 3.43
N ARG A 324 -5.38 -6.48 3.90
CA ARG A 324 -6.35 -7.26 3.12
C ARG A 324 -7.48 -7.77 4.00
N ILE A 325 -8.70 -7.35 3.69
CA ILE A 325 -9.92 -7.68 4.44
C ILE A 325 -10.82 -8.64 3.64
N PHE A 326 -10.80 -8.53 2.31
CA PHE A 326 -11.67 -9.27 1.42
C PHE A 326 -10.88 -10.26 0.55
N GLY A 327 -11.55 -11.32 0.12
CA GLY A 327 -11.02 -12.40 -0.70
C GLY A 327 -12.06 -12.95 -1.68
N GLY A 328 -11.87 -14.20 -2.10
CA GLY A 328 -12.83 -14.92 -2.94
C GLY A 328 -14.14 -15.23 -2.23
N HIS A 329 -15.17 -15.55 -3.01
CA HIS A 329 -16.43 -16.04 -2.47
C HIS A 329 -16.25 -17.45 -1.90
N PRO A 330 -16.91 -17.81 -0.76
CA PRO A 330 -16.79 -19.15 -0.16
C PRO A 330 -17.22 -20.30 -1.09
N ASP A 331 -18.18 -20.04 -1.99
CA ASP A 331 -18.71 -21.01 -2.95
C ASP A 331 -18.05 -20.88 -4.35
N ASP A 332 -16.86 -20.33 -4.45
CA ASP A 332 -16.08 -20.11 -5.69
C ASP A 332 -16.82 -19.29 -6.78
N ILE A 333 -17.79 -18.48 -6.37
CA ILE A 333 -18.46 -17.55 -7.30
C ILE A 333 -17.45 -16.47 -7.72
N ALA A 334 -17.38 -16.19 -9.02
CA ALA A 334 -16.47 -15.19 -9.56
C ALA A 334 -16.73 -13.81 -8.95
N ILE A 335 -15.68 -13.14 -8.49
CA ILE A 335 -15.79 -11.79 -7.93
C ILE A 335 -16.30 -10.84 -9.02
N PRO A 336 -17.43 -10.15 -8.81
CA PRO A 336 -17.93 -9.15 -9.75
C PRO A 336 -16.92 -8.01 -9.94
N GLU A 337 -16.94 -7.42 -11.11
CA GLU A 337 -16.08 -6.30 -11.44
C GLU A 337 -16.30 -5.13 -10.47
N LEU A 338 -15.22 -4.45 -10.09
CA LEU A 338 -15.16 -3.36 -9.10
C LEU A 338 -15.45 -3.78 -7.64
N SER A 339 -15.96 -4.99 -7.39
CA SER A 339 -16.04 -5.51 -6.04
C SER A 339 -14.64 -5.71 -5.45
N VAL A 340 -14.53 -5.56 -4.14
CA VAL A 340 -13.33 -5.95 -3.38
C VAL A 340 -13.39 -7.42 -2.93
N GLY A 341 -14.48 -8.12 -3.23
CA GLY A 341 -14.70 -9.52 -2.87
C GLY A 341 -15.63 -9.71 -1.67
N CYS A 342 -15.57 -10.91 -1.10
CA CYS A 342 -16.26 -11.26 0.14
C CYS A 342 -15.31 -11.17 1.33
N PRO A 343 -15.80 -11.00 2.56
CA PRO A 343 -14.96 -11.01 3.75
C PRO A 343 -14.17 -12.31 3.87
N ILE A 344 -12.89 -12.20 4.21
CA ILE A 344 -12.11 -13.39 4.56
C ILE A 344 -12.76 -14.05 5.78
N PRO A 345 -12.97 -15.37 5.80
CA PRO A 345 -13.77 -16.04 6.83
C PRO A 345 -13.33 -15.77 8.28
N GLU A 346 -12.03 -15.52 8.49
CA GLU A 346 -11.45 -15.24 9.81
C GLU A 346 -11.53 -13.77 10.22
N ILE A 347 -12.13 -12.91 9.37
CA ILE A 347 -12.27 -11.48 9.61
C ILE A 347 -13.74 -11.13 9.79
N PRO A 348 -14.26 -11.10 11.03
CA PRO A 348 -15.58 -10.56 11.30
C PRO A 348 -15.68 -9.10 10.85
N ILE A 349 -16.69 -8.79 10.06
CA ILE A 349 -17.01 -7.43 9.64
C ILE A 349 -18.49 -7.12 9.87
N ARG A 350 -18.82 -5.83 9.94
CA ARG A 350 -20.19 -5.33 9.92
C ARG A 350 -20.25 -3.95 9.30
N ILE A 351 -21.40 -3.56 8.80
CA ILE A 351 -21.68 -2.21 8.32
C ILE A 351 -22.62 -1.52 9.32
N VAL A 352 -22.20 -0.39 9.85
CA VAL A 352 -23.01 0.46 10.77
C VAL A 352 -23.06 1.85 10.17
N ASP A 353 -24.27 2.34 9.89
CA ASP A 353 -24.52 3.62 9.23
C ASP A 353 -23.74 3.79 7.91
N GLY A 354 -23.60 2.68 7.15
CA GLY A 354 -22.84 2.63 5.90
C GLY A 354 -21.33 2.48 6.11
N ILE A 355 -20.80 2.61 7.32
CA ILE A 355 -19.38 2.53 7.63
C ILE A 355 -18.97 1.09 7.92
N LEU A 356 -17.93 0.64 7.25
CA LEU A 356 -17.32 -0.68 7.50
C LEU A 356 -16.62 -0.68 8.87
N GLN A 357 -16.91 -1.70 9.67
CA GLN A 357 -16.22 -2.03 10.90
C GLN A 357 -15.60 -3.42 10.80
N VAL A 358 -14.35 -3.56 11.21
CA VAL A 358 -13.53 -4.75 10.96
C VAL A 358 -12.88 -5.23 12.25
N LYS A 359 -12.90 -6.56 12.49
CA LYS A 359 -12.14 -7.21 13.56
C LYS A 359 -11.24 -8.27 12.96
N SER A 360 -10.03 -7.85 12.57
CA SER A 360 -9.07 -8.71 11.88
C SER A 360 -7.99 -9.23 12.84
N PRO A 361 -7.54 -10.48 12.71
CA PRO A 361 -6.33 -10.94 13.40
C PRO A 361 -5.07 -10.17 12.98
N GLY A 362 -5.07 -9.54 11.79
CA GLY A 362 -4.00 -8.65 11.33
C GLY A 362 -4.17 -7.18 11.74
N MET A 363 -5.13 -6.85 12.62
CA MET A 363 -5.41 -5.49 13.08
C MET A 363 -4.30 -4.98 14.00
N MET A 364 -4.10 -3.66 14.03
CA MET A 364 -3.19 -3.00 14.97
C MET A 364 -3.47 -3.38 16.44
N VAL A 365 -2.42 -3.34 17.25
CA VAL A 365 -2.54 -3.52 18.71
C VAL A 365 -3.01 -2.23 19.38
N LYS A 366 -2.46 -1.10 18.95
CA LYS A 366 -2.70 0.24 19.55
C LYS A 366 -2.19 1.34 18.62
N TYR A 367 -2.52 2.59 18.93
CA TYR A 367 -1.77 3.74 18.46
C TYR A 367 -0.65 4.08 19.45
N ASN A 368 0.58 4.31 18.95
CA ASN A 368 1.72 4.67 19.79
C ASN A 368 1.44 5.96 20.57
N ASN A 369 1.59 5.91 21.89
CA ASN A 369 1.35 7.04 22.81
C ASN A 369 -0.02 7.74 22.68
N ARG A 370 -1.01 7.14 22.00
CA ARG A 370 -2.32 7.75 21.74
C ARG A 370 -3.48 6.78 22.06
N PRO A 371 -3.68 6.42 23.35
CA PRO A 371 -4.81 5.59 23.76
C PRO A 371 -6.17 6.24 23.44
N ASP A 372 -6.26 7.59 23.49
CA ASP A 372 -7.43 8.35 23.09
C ASP A 372 -7.92 8.04 21.67
N LEU A 373 -7.00 7.83 20.74
CA LEU A 373 -7.34 7.47 19.36
C LEU A 373 -7.80 6.01 19.27
N TYR A 374 -7.18 5.12 20.05
CA TYR A 374 -7.59 3.72 20.05
C TYR A 374 -9.05 3.60 20.57
N GLU A 375 -9.37 4.21 21.69
CA GLU A 375 -10.73 4.25 22.24
C GLU A 375 -11.74 4.90 21.29
N LYS A 376 -11.32 5.88 20.50
CA LYS A 376 -12.18 6.56 19.51
C LYS A 376 -12.50 5.68 18.31
N PHE A 377 -11.53 4.89 17.83
CA PHE A 377 -11.65 4.15 16.57
C PHE A 377 -11.83 2.65 16.74
N VAL A 378 -11.75 2.11 17.95
CA VAL A 378 -12.02 0.69 18.24
C VAL A 378 -13.18 0.61 19.20
N THR A 379 -14.21 -0.13 18.81
CA THR A 379 -15.41 -0.32 19.65
C THR A 379 -15.10 -1.21 20.86
N GLU A 380 -15.95 -1.18 21.88
CA GLU A 380 -15.79 -2.00 23.09
C GLU A 380 -15.72 -3.52 22.80
N ASP A 381 -16.40 -3.98 21.75
CA ASP A 381 -16.36 -5.37 21.27
C ASP A 381 -15.23 -5.65 20.27
N GLY A 382 -14.30 -4.68 20.08
CA GLY A 382 -13.02 -4.84 19.40
C GLY A 382 -13.06 -4.69 17.87
N TYR A 383 -14.06 -4.00 17.29
CA TYR A 383 -14.08 -3.67 15.88
C TYR A 383 -13.42 -2.33 15.63
N PHE A 384 -12.52 -2.28 14.64
CA PHE A 384 -11.96 -1.03 14.12
C PHE A 384 -12.96 -0.32 13.20
N ILE A 385 -13.24 0.95 13.45
CA ILE A 385 -14.12 1.81 12.65
C ILE A 385 -13.29 2.44 11.54
N THR A 386 -13.49 2.01 10.30
CA THR A 386 -12.61 2.40 9.17
C THR A 386 -12.86 3.81 8.65
N ASN A 387 -14.05 4.38 8.91
CA ASN A 387 -14.58 5.58 8.26
C ASN A 387 -14.73 5.44 6.73
N ASP A 388 -14.68 4.23 6.22
CA ASP A 388 -14.93 3.91 4.82
C ASP A 388 -16.36 3.38 4.63
N LEU A 389 -17.05 3.91 3.63
CA LEU A 389 -18.42 3.55 3.29
C LEU A 389 -18.43 2.36 2.34
N PHE A 390 -19.29 1.41 2.62
CA PHE A 390 -19.45 0.21 1.81
C PHE A 390 -20.92 -0.11 1.53
N THR A 391 -21.15 -0.73 0.39
CA THR A 391 -22.39 -1.43 0.07
C THR A 391 -22.10 -2.91 -0.13
N VAL A 392 -23.13 -3.75 0.04
CA VAL A 392 -23.07 -5.20 -0.16
C VAL A 392 -24.23 -5.59 -1.06
N ASP A 393 -23.97 -6.48 -2.03
CA ASP A 393 -25.01 -7.04 -2.88
C ASP A 393 -25.67 -8.29 -2.28
N GLU A 394 -26.66 -8.85 -2.97
CA GLU A 394 -27.43 -10.02 -2.53
C GLU A 394 -26.59 -11.30 -2.45
N GLN A 395 -25.43 -11.34 -3.13
CA GLN A 395 -24.50 -12.46 -3.11
C GLN A 395 -23.39 -12.30 -2.05
N GLY A 396 -23.37 -11.18 -1.30
CA GLY A 396 -22.40 -10.94 -0.25
C GLY A 396 -21.08 -10.33 -0.73
N PHE A 397 -21.03 -9.81 -1.94
CA PHE A 397 -19.88 -9.05 -2.44
C PHE A 397 -19.93 -7.60 -1.99
N TYR A 398 -18.79 -7.06 -1.61
CA TYR A 398 -18.63 -5.72 -1.05
C TYR A 398 -18.06 -4.76 -2.08
N TYR A 399 -18.55 -3.50 -2.02
CA TYR A 399 -18.13 -2.41 -2.90
C TYR A 399 -17.81 -1.18 -2.07
N PHE A 400 -16.63 -0.60 -2.32
CA PHE A 400 -16.23 0.65 -1.70
C PHE A 400 -17.06 1.81 -2.28
N ALA A 401 -17.71 2.59 -1.42
CA ALA A 401 -18.59 3.70 -1.81
C ALA A 401 -18.00 5.09 -1.52
N GLY A 402 -16.84 5.15 -0.87
CA GLY A 402 -16.16 6.41 -0.53
C GLY A 402 -15.75 6.49 0.93
N ARG A 403 -15.31 7.68 1.36
CA ARG A 403 -14.96 7.94 2.75
C ARG A 403 -16.04 8.78 3.42
N ALA A 404 -16.39 8.44 4.64
CA ALA A 404 -17.30 9.24 5.45
C ALA A 404 -16.70 10.64 5.77
N ASP A 405 -15.37 10.72 5.93
CA ASP A 405 -14.66 11.98 6.20
C ASP A 405 -14.64 12.94 4.99
N ASP A 406 -14.74 12.42 3.78
CA ASP A 406 -14.75 13.21 2.53
C ASP A 406 -16.13 13.79 2.21
N MET A 407 -17.19 13.24 2.82
CA MET A 407 -18.55 13.67 2.65
C MET A 407 -18.74 15.11 3.20
N PHE A 408 -19.52 15.91 2.50
CA PHE A 408 -19.87 17.25 2.95
C PHE A 408 -21.33 17.63 2.68
N LYS A 409 -21.80 18.65 3.36
CA LYS A 409 -23.13 19.22 3.14
C LYS A 409 -23.06 20.38 2.15
N SER A 410 -23.92 20.33 1.12
CA SER A 410 -24.10 21.41 0.15
C SER A 410 -25.58 21.80 0.08
N GLY A 411 -25.93 22.98 0.62
CA GLY A 411 -27.31 23.45 0.67
C GLY A 411 -28.27 22.45 1.36
N GLY A 412 -27.82 21.82 2.45
CA GLY A 412 -28.58 20.82 3.21
C GLY A 412 -28.49 19.40 2.68
N ASN A 413 -28.08 19.20 1.43
CA ASN A 413 -27.90 17.85 0.84
C ASN A 413 -26.53 17.26 1.14
N THR A 414 -26.48 15.95 1.37
CA THR A 414 -25.21 15.24 1.52
C THR A 414 -24.60 14.98 0.15
N VAL A 415 -23.34 15.40 -0.03
CA VAL A 415 -22.55 15.16 -1.25
C VAL A 415 -21.45 14.16 -0.93
N TYR A 416 -21.38 13.13 -1.73
CA TYR A 416 -20.30 12.14 -1.73
C TYR A 416 -19.40 12.44 -2.94
N PRO A 417 -18.17 12.94 -2.74
CA PRO A 417 -17.23 13.24 -3.84
C PRO A 417 -17.04 12.09 -4.80
N SER A 418 -16.88 10.87 -4.28
CA SER A 418 -16.71 9.66 -5.07
C SER A 418 -17.82 9.40 -6.08
N LYS A 419 -19.07 9.81 -5.77
CA LYS A 419 -20.18 9.65 -6.70
C LYS A 419 -20.09 10.59 -7.89
N ILE A 420 -19.60 11.82 -7.67
CA ILE A 420 -19.37 12.78 -8.76
C ILE A 420 -18.16 12.35 -9.59
N GLU A 421 -17.10 11.86 -8.94
CA GLU A 421 -15.91 11.30 -9.58
C GLU A 421 -16.30 10.14 -10.50
N GLU A 422 -17.10 9.18 -10.00
CA GLU A 422 -17.63 8.06 -10.80
C GLU A 422 -18.38 8.53 -12.06
N ILE A 423 -19.30 9.49 -11.91
CA ILE A 423 -20.08 10.03 -13.03
C ILE A 423 -19.17 10.71 -14.05
N LEU A 424 -18.22 11.53 -13.61
CA LEU A 424 -17.26 12.16 -14.51
C LEU A 424 -16.43 11.12 -15.27
N GLU A 425 -15.98 10.06 -14.61
CA GLU A 425 -15.16 9.01 -15.21
C GLU A 425 -15.94 8.09 -16.16
N LEU A 426 -17.28 8.01 -16.06
CA LEU A 426 -18.12 7.35 -17.05
C LEU A 426 -18.12 8.10 -18.42
N ASN A 427 -17.80 9.38 -18.43
CA ASN A 427 -17.65 10.12 -19.68
C ASN A 427 -16.39 9.65 -20.42
N SER A 428 -16.53 9.25 -21.70
CA SER A 428 -15.42 8.72 -22.50
C SER A 428 -14.24 9.68 -22.66
N LYS A 429 -14.48 11.00 -22.51
CA LYS A 429 -13.47 12.06 -22.63
C LYS A 429 -12.69 12.31 -21.31
N VAL A 430 -13.11 11.72 -20.20
CA VAL A 430 -12.48 11.85 -18.87
C VAL A 430 -11.67 10.60 -18.58
N MET A 431 -10.43 10.76 -18.17
CA MET A 431 -9.58 9.66 -17.73
C MET A 431 -9.74 9.40 -16.23
N SER A 432 -9.65 10.46 -15.43
CA SER A 432 -9.85 10.40 -13.98
C SER A 432 -10.32 11.74 -13.45
N ALA A 433 -11.02 11.71 -12.31
CA ALA A 433 -11.53 12.88 -11.63
C ALA A 433 -11.25 12.83 -10.14
N CYS A 434 -11.09 14.01 -9.52
CA CYS A 434 -11.02 14.19 -8.07
C CYS A 434 -11.89 15.37 -7.68
N VAL A 435 -12.80 15.16 -6.72
CA VAL A 435 -13.77 16.15 -6.28
C VAL A 435 -13.53 16.56 -4.83
N LEU A 436 -13.54 17.85 -4.59
CA LEU A 436 -13.35 18.45 -3.27
C LEU A 436 -14.55 19.31 -2.88
N GLY A 437 -14.88 19.31 -1.58
CA GLY A 437 -15.82 20.27 -1.02
C GLY A 437 -15.09 21.51 -0.51
N ILE A 438 -15.31 22.66 -1.14
CA ILE A 438 -14.73 23.94 -0.72
C ILE A 438 -15.80 24.77 0.00
N ASP A 439 -15.41 25.46 1.05
CA ASP A 439 -16.31 26.27 1.88
C ASP A 439 -17.02 27.35 1.05
N ASP A 440 -18.30 27.55 1.33
CA ASP A 440 -19.19 28.52 0.69
C ASP A 440 -20.12 29.13 1.72
N ASP A 441 -20.19 30.46 1.76
CA ASP A 441 -20.91 31.22 2.77
C ASP A 441 -22.42 30.92 2.82
N ILE A 442 -23.00 30.46 1.70
CA ILE A 442 -24.46 30.25 1.59
C ILE A 442 -24.81 28.76 1.74
N LYS A 443 -24.02 27.87 1.14
CA LYS A 443 -24.34 26.43 1.05
C LYS A 443 -23.55 25.56 2.01
N GLY A 444 -22.69 26.14 2.83
CA GLY A 444 -21.73 25.44 3.69
C GLY A 444 -20.52 24.97 2.89
N LYS A 445 -20.70 24.02 1.96
CA LYS A 445 -19.66 23.65 0.98
C LYS A 445 -20.27 23.48 -0.40
N LYS A 446 -19.43 23.66 -1.45
CA LYS A 446 -19.77 23.37 -2.83
C LYS A 446 -18.75 22.39 -3.42
N PRO A 447 -19.16 21.48 -4.33
CA PRO A 447 -18.23 20.61 -5.03
C PRO A 447 -17.43 21.38 -6.08
N TYR A 448 -16.13 21.03 -6.19
CA TYR A 448 -15.18 21.46 -7.20
C TYR A 448 -14.45 20.24 -7.74
N ALA A 449 -14.17 20.20 -9.04
CA ALA A 449 -13.56 19.04 -9.67
C ALA A 449 -12.22 19.37 -10.33
N PHE A 450 -11.25 18.48 -10.15
CA PHE A 450 -10.06 18.37 -10.98
C PHE A 450 -10.21 17.17 -11.89
N VAL A 451 -9.93 17.34 -13.17
CA VAL A 451 -10.17 16.31 -14.19
C VAL A 451 -8.91 16.11 -15.03
N ILE A 452 -8.49 14.87 -15.16
CA ILE A 452 -7.51 14.45 -16.16
C ILE A 452 -8.29 14.05 -17.40
N PRO A 453 -8.21 14.80 -18.52
CA PRO A 453 -8.91 14.47 -19.75
C PRO A 453 -8.21 13.33 -20.50
N ASN A 454 -8.93 12.65 -21.36
CA ASN A 454 -8.35 11.80 -22.39
C ASN A 454 -7.63 12.65 -23.43
N LEU A 455 -6.39 12.34 -23.69
CA LEU A 455 -5.56 13.09 -24.65
C LEU A 455 -6.13 13.06 -26.08
N ASP A 456 -6.81 11.99 -26.46
CA ASP A 456 -7.39 11.82 -27.78
C ASP A 456 -8.71 12.60 -27.95
N SER A 457 -9.32 13.08 -26.87
CA SER A 457 -10.64 13.73 -26.89
C SER A 457 -10.83 14.56 -25.62
N VAL A 458 -10.31 15.79 -25.61
CA VAL A 458 -10.43 16.70 -24.47
C VAL A 458 -11.83 17.31 -24.42
N PRO A 459 -12.60 17.16 -23.31
CA PRO A 459 -13.91 17.77 -23.17
C PRO A 459 -13.80 19.27 -22.85
N THR A 460 -14.87 20.03 -23.10
CA THR A 460 -15.03 21.36 -22.51
C THR A 460 -15.63 21.29 -21.11
N VAL A 461 -15.48 22.35 -20.33
CA VAL A 461 -16.10 22.45 -18.99
C VAL A 461 -17.62 22.37 -19.10
N GLU A 462 -18.21 23.03 -20.10
CA GLU A 462 -19.64 23.07 -20.37
C GLU A 462 -20.16 21.67 -20.71
N GLU A 463 -19.45 20.91 -21.56
CA GLU A 463 -19.82 19.53 -21.88
C GLU A 463 -19.87 18.66 -20.61
N LEU A 464 -18.89 18.79 -19.71
CA LEU A 464 -18.86 18.03 -18.47
C LEU A 464 -19.94 18.46 -17.50
N LYS A 465 -20.20 19.76 -17.36
CA LYS A 465 -21.30 20.29 -16.53
C LYS A 465 -22.66 19.80 -17.02
N THR A 466 -22.88 19.81 -18.33
CA THR A 466 -24.11 19.27 -18.95
C THR A 466 -24.24 17.78 -18.67
N TYR A 467 -23.16 17.02 -18.88
CA TYR A 467 -23.16 15.57 -18.64
C TYR A 467 -23.48 15.22 -17.17
N ILE A 468 -22.94 15.99 -16.21
CA ILE A 468 -23.27 15.80 -14.79
C ILE A 468 -24.75 16.08 -14.53
N LEU A 469 -25.31 17.16 -15.07
CA LEU A 469 -26.74 17.52 -14.89
C LEU A 469 -27.69 16.48 -15.46
N GLU A 470 -27.29 15.78 -16.52
CA GLU A 470 -28.06 14.69 -17.11
C GLU A 470 -28.04 13.40 -16.27
N ASN A 471 -27.02 13.22 -15.45
CA ASN A 471 -26.74 11.96 -14.73
C ASN A 471 -26.86 12.04 -13.21
N CYS A 472 -27.00 13.25 -12.64
CA CYS A 472 -27.15 13.43 -11.20
C CYS A 472 -27.86 14.73 -10.80
N PRO A 473 -28.33 14.82 -9.54
CA PRO A 473 -29.02 16.02 -9.04
C PRO A 473 -28.14 17.27 -9.07
N ALA A 474 -28.74 18.41 -9.35
CA ALA A 474 -28.05 19.70 -9.52
C ALA A 474 -27.18 20.14 -8.32
N TYR A 475 -27.47 19.69 -7.09
CA TYR A 475 -26.63 19.99 -5.93
C TYR A 475 -25.25 19.31 -5.96
N MET A 476 -25.08 18.30 -6.81
CA MET A 476 -23.83 17.59 -7.05
C MET A 476 -22.99 18.23 -8.17
N LEU A 477 -23.52 19.22 -8.90
CA LEU A 477 -22.80 19.89 -9.98
C LEU A 477 -21.59 20.65 -9.44
N PRO A 478 -20.34 20.35 -9.88
CA PRO A 478 -19.17 21.12 -9.52
C PRO A 478 -19.29 22.59 -9.92
N ARG A 479 -18.95 23.48 -9.02
CA ARG A 479 -18.95 24.93 -9.27
C ARG A 479 -17.98 25.27 -10.40
N GLU A 480 -16.75 24.74 -10.27
CA GLU A 480 -15.71 24.82 -11.30
C GLU A 480 -15.11 23.45 -11.56
N ILE A 481 -14.62 23.27 -12.80
CA ILE A 481 -13.90 22.08 -13.25
C ILE A 481 -12.57 22.56 -13.84
N TRP A 482 -11.46 22.06 -13.27
CA TRP A 482 -10.12 22.37 -13.74
C TRP A 482 -9.48 21.15 -14.37
N PHE A 483 -8.89 21.32 -15.56
CA PHE A 483 -8.13 20.27 -16.21
C PHE A 483 -6.69 20.26 -15.71
N VAL A 484 -6.18 19.07 -15.40
CA VAL A 484 -4.81 18.83 -14.96
C VAL A 484 -4.20 17.68 -15.77
N HIS A 485 -2.88 17.68 -15.91
CA HIS A 485 -2.19 16.58 -16.58
C HIS A 485 -2.04 15.35 -15.66
N SER A 486 -1.85 15.59 -14.38
CA SER A 486 -1.76 14.56 -13.34
C SER A 486 -2.22 15.11 -12.01
N PHE A 487 -2.67 14.24 -11.11
CA PHE A 487 -2.91 14.62 -9.74
C PHE A 487 -1.59 14.64 -8.94
N PRO A 488 -1.46 15.58 -7.99
CA PRO A 488 -0.41 15.48 -6.98
C PRO A 488 -0.64 14.22 -6.14
N LEU A 489 0.44 13.53 -5.81
CA LEU A 489 0.38 12.27 -5.06
C LEU A 489 1.09 12.41 -3.72
N THR A 490 0.48 11.83 -2.69
CA THR A 490 1.10 11.63 -1.39
C THR A 490 2.26 10.63 -1.47
N GLY A 491 3.04 10.47 -0.39
CA GLY A 491 4.07 9.43 -0.30
C GLY A 491 3.60 8.04 -0.72
N PRO A 492 2.42 7.55 -0.27
CA PRO A 492 1.87 6.25 -0.70
C PRO A 492 1.23 6.25 -2.09
N HIS A 493 1.49 7.25 -2.92
CA HIS A 493 0.94 7.42 -4.27
C HIS A 493 -0.61 7.50 -4.32
N LYS A 494 -1.24 7.99 -3.25
CA LYS A 494 -2.66 8.38 -3.24
C LYS A 494 -2.78 9.84 -3.69
N ILE A 495 -3.95 10.22 -4.23
CA ILE A 495 -4.21 11.61 -4.60
C ILE A 495 -4.06 12.51 -3.36
N ASP A 496 -3.22 13.54 -3.46
CA ASP A 496 -3.02 14.53 -2.41
C ASP A 496 -4.11 15.60 -2.46
N LYS A 497 -5.23 15.32 -1.79
CA LYS A 497 -6.37 16.22 -1.72
C LYS A 497 -6.04 17.57 -1.05
N LYS A 498 -5.05 17.60 -0.15
CA LYS A 498 -4.62 18.84 0.49
C LYS A 498 -3.95 19.76 -0.50
N GLN A 499 -3.01 19.24 -1.29
CA GLN A 499 -2.35 20.01 -2.34
C GLN A 499 -3.35 20.41 -3.45
N LEU A 500 -4.31 19.57 -3.79
CA LEU A 500 -5.39 19.96 -4.73
C LEU A 500 -6.26 21.07 -4.16
N LEU A 501 -6.55 21.07 -2.87
CA LEU A 501 -7.30 22.15 -2.22
C LEU A 501 -6.53 23.48 -2.28
N GLU A 502 -5.23 23.46 -2.01
CA GLU A 502 -4.37 24.65 -2.14
C GLU A 502 -4.40 25.19 -3.57
N LEU A 503 -4.28 24.32 -4.59
CA LEU A 503 -4.40 24.69 -6.00
C LEU A 503 -5.78 25.27 -6.34
N ALA A 504 -6.85 24.70 -5.79
CA ALA A 504 -8.20 25.23 -5.98
C ALA A 504 -8.35 26.65 -5.45
N LEU A 505 -7.86 26.91 -4.23
CA LEU A 505 -7.90 28.24 -3.61
C LEU A 505 -7.09 29.28 -4.42
N ILE A 506 -5.92 28.90 -4.95
CA ILE A 506 -5.13 29.75 -5.84
C ILE A 506 -5.91 30.05 -7.13
N ASN A 507 -6.56 29.06 -7.74
CA ASN A 507 -7.33 29.27 -8.98
C ASN A 507 -8.55 30.19 -8.74
N LEU A 508 -9.23 30.02 -7.61
CA LEU A 508 -10.37 30.88 -7.22
C LEU A 508 -9.92 32.33 -6.99
N SER A 509 -8.77 32.55 -6.34
CA SER A 509 -8.24 33.89 -6.11
C SER A 509 -7.83 34.63 -7.40
N LYS A 510 -7.51 33.90 -8.47
CA LYS A 510 -7.21 34.50 -9.79
C LYS A 510 -8.45 34.79 -10.63
N SER A 511 -9.58 34.22 -10.26
CA SER A 511 -10.86 34.37 -10.99
C SER A 511 -11.79 35.40 -10.32
N ALA A 512 -11.47 35.85 -9.10
CA ALA A 512 -12.14 36.92 -8.36
C ALA A 512 -11.51 38.27 -8.64
#